data_83220e482b2ef69ea46ba44a69698c89
#
_entry.id   83220e482b2ef69ea46ba44a69698c89
#
_cell.length_a   1.000
_cell.length_b   1.000
_cell.length_c   1.000
_cell.angle_alpha   90.00
_cell.angle_beta   90.00
_cell.angle_gamma   90.00
#
_symmetry.space_group_name_H-M   'P 1'
#
loop_
_entity.id
_entity.type
_entity.pdbx_description
1 polymer ?
#
loop_
_entity_poly.entity_id
_entity_poly.type
_entity_poly.pdbx_seq_one_letter_code
_entity_poly.pdbx_strand_id
1 'polypeptide(L)' 'MLDKNVSKLINEQINKELYSAYLYLDFSIYYESQGLDGFANWYMIQAQEERDHAMLMLKYLQNNGE' A
#
# COMPACT_ATOMS: atom_id res chain seq x y z
N MET A 1 -22.90 -0.11 -9.82
CA MET A 1 -21.82 -1.06 -10.12
C MET A 1 -20.80 -0.41 -11.06
N LEU A 2 -19.52 -0.65 -10.84
CA LEU A 2 -18.48 -0.09 -11.70
C LEU A 2 -18.36 -0.87 -13.01
N ASP A 3 -17.88 -0.19 -14.05
CA ASP A 3 -17.45 -0.85 -15.28
C ASP A 3 -16.35 -1.87 -14.97
N LYS A 4 -16.36 -3.01 -15.65
CA LYS A 4 -15.39 -4.08 -15.41
C LYS A 4 -13.94 -3.63 -15.61
N ASN A 5 -13.70 -2.75 -16.60
CA ASN A 5 -12.35 -2.26 -16.84
C ASN A 5 -11.88 -1.34 -15.71
N VAL A 6 -12.77 -0.53 -15.16
CA VAL A 6 -12.47 0.35 -14.04
C VAL A 6 -12.19 -0.49 -12.79
N SER A 7 -13.03 -1.48 -12.51
CA SER A 7 -12.83 -2.39 -11.38
C SER A 7 -11.47 -3.09 -11.46
N LYS A 8 -11.12 -3.57 -12.65
CA LYS A 8 -9.85 -4.25 -12.87
C LYS A 8 -8.67 -3.32 -12.61
N LEU A 9 -8.73 -2.08 -13.11
CA LEU A 9 -7.66 -1.10 -12.92
C LEU A 9 -7.49 -0.75 -11.45
N ILE A 10 -8.59 -0.57 -10.72
CA ILE A 10 -8.54 -0.29 -9.28
C ILE A 10 -7.93 -1.48 -8.53
N ASN A 11 -8.34 -2.69 -8.88
CA ASN A 11 -7.81 -3.90 -8.26
C ASN A 11 -6.30 -4.04 -8.50
N GLU A 12 -5.84 -3.75 -9.71
CA GLU A 12 -4.40 -3.74 -10.02
C GLU A 12 -3.66 -2.68 -9.20
N GLN A 13 -4.28 -1.51 -9.03
CA GLN A 13 -3.68 -0.44 -8.24
C GLN A 13 -3.58 -0.81 -6.76
N ILE A 14 -4.60 -1.48 -6.22
CA ILE A 14 -4.56 -2.00 -4.84
C ILE A 14 -3.35 -2.91 -4.66
N ASN A 15 -3.13 -3.81 -5.61
CA ASN A 15 -2.01 -4.74 -5.55
C ASN A 15 -0.66 -4.02 -5.60
N LYS A 16 -0.55 -2.97 -6.43
CA LYS A 16 0.67 -2.15 -6.51
C LYS A 16 0.94 -1.42 -5.20
N GLU A 17 -0.10 -0.85 -4.58
CA GLU A 17 0.05 -0.15 -3.31
C GLU A 17 0.48 -1.11 -2.20
N LEU A 18 -0.11 -2.30 -2.15
CA LEU A 18 0.27 -3.32 -1.16
C LEU A 18 1.69 -3.81 -1.38
N TYR A 19 2.10 -3.98 -2.64
CA TYR A 19 3.47 -4.35 -2.97
C TYR A 19 4.46 -3.27 -2.53
N SER A 20 4.13 -1.99 -2.78
CA SER A 20 4.95 -0.87 -2.35
C SER A 20 5.05 -0.81 -0.82
N ALA A 21 3.94 -1.05 -0.12
CA ALA A 21 3.94 -1.11 1.34
C ALA A 21 4.88 -2.21 1.85
N TYR A 22 4.86 -3.36 1.21
CA TYR A 22 5.74 -4.48 1.56
C TYR A 22 7.21 -4.10 1.38
N LEU A 23 7.56 -3.48 0.25
CA LEU A 23 8.93 -3.05 -0.03
C LEU A 23 9.40 -2.01 0.97
N TYR A 24 8.57 -1.04 1.31
CA TYR A 24 8.93 0.00 2.27
C TYR A 24 9.14 -0.58 3.67
N LEU A 25 8.32 -1.57 4.04
CA LEU A 25 8.50 -2.25 5.32
C LEU A 25 9.84 -2.98 5.34
N ASP A 26 10.20 -3.65 4.25
CA ASP A 26 11.47 -4.35 4.11
C ASP A 26 12.65 -3.38 4.23
N PHE A 27 12.56 -2.22 3.57
CA PHE A 27 13.57 -1.17 3.69
C PHE A 27 13.68 -0.66 5.13
N SER A 28 12.55 -0.48 5.81
CA SER A 28 12.52 -0.04 7.20
C SER A 28 13.30 -1.01 8.08
N ILE A 29 13.07 -2.31 7.91
CA ILE A 29 13.75 -3.36 8.68
C ILE A 29 15.26 -3.31 8.40
N TYR A 30 15.64 -3.16 7.14
CA TYR A 30 17.04 -3.07 6.75
C TYR A 30 17.73 -1.88 7.43
N TYR A 31 17.13 -0.69 7.34
CA TYR A 31 17.74 0.51 7.91
C TYR A 31 17.80 0.45 9.43
N GLU A 32 16.81 -0.16 10.06
CA GLU A 32 16.84 -0.39 11.51
C GLU A 32 18.03 -1.28 11.89
N SER A 33 18.29 -2.34 11.12
CA SER A 33 19.43 -3.22 11.35
C SER A 33 20.76 -2.52 11.20
N GLN A 34 20.81 -1.42 10.45
CA GLN A 34 22.01 -0.59 10.26
C GLN A 34 22.12 0.55 11.26
N GLY A 35 21.19 0.63 12.22
CA GLY A 35 21.17 1.71 13.20
C GLY A 35 20.72 3.06 12.64
N LEU A 36 20.09 3.07 11.48
CA LEU A 36 19.63 4.29 10.82
C LEU A 36 18.15 4.51 11.11
N ASP A 37 17.85 4.85 12.37
CA ASP A 37 16.47 4.93 12.88
C ASP A 37 15.61 5.94 12.14
N GLY A 38 16.18 7.07 11.70
CA GLY A 38 15.45 8.09 10.95
C GLY A 38 14.91 7.55 9.63
N PHE A 39 15.75 6.85 8.87
CA PHE A 39 15.34 6.23 7.61
C PHE A 39 14.36 5.09 7.87
N ALA A 40 14.61 4.27 8.89
CA ALA A 40 13.73 3.18 9.26
C ALA A 40 12.32 3.69 9.56
N ASN A 41 12.22 4.76 10.35
CA ASN A 41 10.94 5.35 10.71
C ASN A 41 10.24 5.96 9.50
N TRP A 42 10.98 6.63 8.62
CA TRP A 42 10.41 7.22 7.41
C TRP A 42 9.75 6.16 6.53
N TYR A 43 10.46 5.04 6.31
CA TYR A 43 9.91 3.95 5.49
C TYR A 43 8.74 3.24 6.17
N MET A 44 8.74 3.15 7.49
CA MET A 44 7.61 2.59 8.24
C MET A 44 6.35 3.42 8.00
N ILE A 45 6.49 4.75 8.04
CA ILE A 45 5.37 5.66 7.78
C ILE A 45 4.89 5.52 6.33
N GLN A 46 5.82 5.44 5.37
CA GLN A 46 5.46 5.25 3.97
C GLN A 46 4.73 3.94 3.74
N ALA A 47 5.16 2.86 4.39
CA ALA A 47 4.49 1.58 4.31
C ALA A 47 3.06 1.67 4.81
N GLN A 48 2.84 2.37 5.92
CA GLN A 48 1.52 2.58 6.50
C GLN A 48 0.61 3.36 5.54
N GLU A 49 1.14 4.44 4.93
CA GLU A 49 0.38 5.26 4.00
C GLU A 49 -0.05 4.46 2.76
N GLU A 50 0.86 3.67 2.19
CA GLU A 50 0.54 2.84 1.02
C GLU A 50 -0.53 1.80 1.36
N ARG A 51 -0.45 1.20 2.53
CA ARG A 51 -1.45 0.27 3.01
C ARG A 51 -2.81 0.94 3.16
N ASP A 52 -2.83 2.15 3.75
CA ASP A 52 -4.07 2.91 3.94
C ASP A 52 -4.72 3.26 2.60
N HIS A 53 -3.91 3.64 1.60
CA HIS A 53 -4.40 3.89 0.24
C HIS A 53 -5.06 2.63 -0.34
N ALA A 54 -4.42 1.48 -0.19
CA ALA A 54 -4.97 0.22 -0.69
C ALA A 54 -6.31 -0.11 -0.03
N MET A 55 -6.41 0.11 1.30
CA MET A 55 -7.64 -0.16 2.03
C MET A 55 -8.78 0.77 1.62
N LEU A 56 -8.48 2.05 1.33
CA LEU A 56 -9.47 2.99 0.83
C LEU A 56 -10.01 2.57 -0.54
N MET A 57 -9.12 2.15 -1.43
CA MET A 57 -9.51 1.68 -2.76
C MET A 57 -10.34 0.40 -2.67
N LEU A 58 -9.96 -0.53 -1.80
CA LEU A 58 -10.71 -1.76 -1.58
C LEU A 58 -12.13 -1.44 -1.09
N LYS A 59 -12.23 -0.52 -0.14
CA LYS A 59 -13.52 -0.10 0.39
C LYS A 59 -14.39 0.53 -0.68
N TYR A 60 -13.80 1.32 -1.56
CA TYR A 60 -14.50 1.90 -2.69
C TYR A 60 -15.07 0.81 -3.61
N LEU A 61 -14.29 -0.21 -3.93
CA LEU A 61 -14.76 -1.33 -4.73
C LEU A 61 -15.93 -2.04 -4.04
N GLN A 62 -15.80 -2.34 -2.75
CA GLN A 62 -16.83 -3.03 -1.99
C GLN A 62 -18.13 -2.22 -1.95
N ASN A 63 -18.04 -0.90 -1.78
CA ASN A 63 -19.20 -0.01 -1.75
C ASN A 63 -19.90 0.08 -3.11
N ASN A 64 -19.23 -0.32 -4.19
CA ASN A 64 -19.79 -0.33 -5.54
C ASN A 64 -20.16 -1.74 -6.00
N GLY A 65 -20.26 -2.69 -5.08
CA GLY A 65 -20.75 -4.04 -5.37
C GLY A 65 -19.73 -4.97 -5.99
N GLU A 66 -18.45 -4.69 -5.81
CA GLU A 66 -17.38 -5.54 -6.37
C GLU A 66 -16.79 -6.54 -5.37
#